data_5477031c15cec5d66d67bad53e52bc06
#
_entry.id   5477031c15cec5d66d67bad53e52bc06
#
_cell.length_a   1.000
_cell.length_b   1.000
_cell.length_c   1.000
_cell.angle_alpha   90.00
_cell.angle_beta   90.00
_cell.angle_gamma   90.00
#
_symmetry.space_group_name_H-M   'P 1'
#
loop_
_entity.id
_entity.type
_entity.pdbx_description
1 polymer ?
#
loop_
_entity_poly.entity_id
_entity_poly.type
_entity_poly.pdbx_seq_one_letter_code
_entity_poly.pdbx_strand_id
1 'polypeptide(L)'
;MPNLTIETAVRLGDQLVRDGLISAEQLAEALARQQAAGGRIGSALVQIGALSATSLVTALGRRLNVKGCTLRHGLIDPKVANCVPKDEAERLKVLALFRVKDELTVAMVEPQSLPTLDRLRGLTGCTIRPVLVLEENLGEYQAKYLAAEENVDAFLASIEQSD
;
A
#
# COMPACT_ATOMS: atom_id res chain seq x y z
N MET A 1 -11.98 22.72 4.82
CA MET A 1 -11.95 21.40 4.17
C MET A 1 -11.45 20.26 5.09
N PRO A 2 -11.49 20.43 6.41
CA PRO A 2 -10.92 19.37 7.28
C PRO A 2 -11.80 18.13 7.43
N ASN A 3 -13.01 18.13 6.87
CA ASN A 3 -13.98 17.06 7.16
C ASN A 3 -14.02 15.91 6.15
N LEU A 4 -13.29 16.01 5.03
CA LEU A 4 -13.28 14.96 4.00
C LEU A 4 -12.72 13.64 4.52
N THR A 5 -11.68 13.69 5.35
CA THR A 5 -11.04 12.50 5.90
C THR A 5 -11.99 11.80 6.89
N ILE A 6 -12.68 12.58 7.73
CA ILE A 6 -13.63 12.07 8.71
C ILE A 6 -14.85 11.45 8.02
N GLU A 7 -15.40 12.14 7.01
CA GLU A 7 -16.53 11.64 6.24
C GLU A 7 -16.19 10.35 5.51
N THR A 8 -15.00 10.28 4.93
CA THR A 8 -14.53 9.06 4.24
C THR A 8 -14.37 7.90 5.23
N ALA A 9 -13.82 8.18 6.41
CA ALA A 9 -13.66 7.18 7.46
C ALA A 9 -15.01 6.65 7.94
N VAL A 10 -15.98 7.54 8.17
CA VAL A 10 -17.34 7.16 8.59
C VAL A 10 -18.03 6.32 7.53
N ARG A 11 -17.92 6.72 6.26
CA ARG A 11 -18.54 5.97 5.14
C ARG A 11 -17.95 4.57 5.02
N LEU A 12 -16.63 4.45 5.10
CA LEU A 12 -15.97 3.15 5.05
C LEU A 12 -16.39 2.29 6.24
N GLY A 13 -16.37 2.86 7.44
CA GLY A 13 -16.76 2.16 8.66
C GLY A 13 -18.19 1.67 8.59
N ASP A 14 -19.12 2.52 8.15
CA ASP A 14 -20.53 2.15 8.02
C ASP A 14 -20.72 1.01 7.03
N GLN A 15 -20.00 1.02 5.93
CA GLN A 15 -20.05 -0.06 4.95
C GLN A 15 -19.54 -1.38 5.53
N LEU A 16 -18.44 -1.34 6.29
CA LEU A 16 -17.89 -2.53 6.94
C LEU A 16 -18.88 -3.12 7.96
N VAL A 17 -19.61 -2.27 8.67
CA VAL A 17 -20.67 -2.71 9.58
C VAL A 17 -21.82 -3.38 8.79
N ARG A 18 -22.27 -2.77 7.71
CA ARG A 18 -23.33 -3.34 6.86
C ARG A 18 -22.92 -4.68 6.26
N ASP A 19 -21.65 -4.82 5.89
CA ASP A 19 -21.13 -6.06 5.32
C ASP A 19 -20.87 -7.14 6.37
N GLY A 20 -21.09 -6.82 7.65
CA GLY A 20 -20.92 -7.77 8.75
C GLY A 20 -19.48 -8.06 9.13
N LEU A 21 -18.53 -7.25 8.65
CA LEU A 21 -17.11 -7.45 8.93
C LEU A 21 -16.68 -6.93 10.28
N ILE A 22 -17.36 -5.88 10.77
CA ILE A 22 -17.13 -5.31 12.10
C ILE A 22 -18.47 -4.98 12.75
N SER A 23 -18.48 -4.81 14.07
CA SER A 23 -19.66 -4.34 14.82
C SER A 23 -19.66 -2.81 14.92
N ALA A 24 -20.82 -2.24 15.21
CA ALA A 24 -20.95 -0.80 15.44
C ALA A 24 -20.10 -0.35 16.63
N GLU A 25 -19.97 -1.19 17.66
CA GLU A 25 -19.13 -0.92 18.82
C GLU A 25 -17.65 -0.87 18.46
N GLN A 26 -17.20 -1.79 17.63
CA GLN A 26 -15.82 -1.81 17.12
C GLN A 26 -15.52 -0.57 16.27
N LEU A 27 -16.49 -0.16 15.46
CA LEU A 27 -16.33 1.08 14.67
C LEU A 27 -16.19 2.29 15.59
N ALA A 28 -17.03 2.40 16.62
CA ALA A 28 -16.96 3.51 17.58
C ALA A 28 -15.61 3.55 18.30
N GLU A 29 -15.09 2.40 18.72
CA GLU A 29 -13.78 2.29 19.35
C GLU A 29 -12.65 2.72 18.40
N ALA A 30 -12.71 2.28 17.15
CA ALA A 30 -11.70 2.63 16.14
C ALA A 30 -11.72 4.12 15.80
N LEU A 31 -12.91 4.72 15.72
CA LEU A 31 -13.04 6.16 15.47
C LEU A 31 -12.46 6.98 16.64
N ALA A 32 -12.73 6.57 17.88
CA ALA A 32 -12.16 7.22 19.05
C ALA A 32 -10.63 7.14 19.05
N ARG A 33 -10.09 5.99 18.70
CA ARG A 33 -8.64 5.76 18.61
C ARG A 33 -8.02 6.61 17.50
N GLN A 34 -8.69 6.71 16.35
CA GLN A 34 -8.24 7.55 15.25
C GLN A 34 -8.17 9.02 15.64
N GLN A 35 -9.17 9.52 16.35
CA GLN A 35 -9.20 10.89 16.84
C GLN A 35 -8.08 11.18 17.84
N ALA A 36 -7.75 10.21 18.69
CA ALA A 36 -6.72 10.37 19.70
C ALA A 36 -5.30 10.27 19.13
N ALA A 37 -5.06 9.30 18.23
CA ALA A 37 -3.73 8.98 17.75
C ALA A 37 -3.46 9.41 16.31
N GLY A 38 -4.49 9.83 15.57
CA GLY A 38 -4.39 10.13 14.15
C GLY A 38 -4.33 8.86 13.31
N GLY A 39 -4.02 9.03 12.03
CA GLY A 39 -3.93 7.92 11.10
C GLY A 39 -5.24 7.59 10.42
N ARG A 40 -5.27 6.47 9.72
CA ARG A 40 -6.44 6.02 8.96
C ARG A 40 -7.33 5.13 9.81
N ILE A 41 -8.64 5.17 9.56
CA ILE A 41 -9.60 4.33 10.27
C ILE A 41 -9.31 2.83 10.08
N GLY A 42 -8.86 2.45 8.88
CA GLY A 42 -8.49 1.06 8.61
C GLY A 42 -7.37 0.56 9.51
N SER A 43 -6.35 1.37 9.71
CA SER A 43 -5.25 1.03 10.62
C SER A 43 -5.75 0.85 12.05
N ALA A 44 -6.63 1.73 12.50
CA ALA A 44 -7.22 1.63 13.85
C ALA A 44 -8.03 0.34 14.02
N LEU A 45 -8.81 -0.04 13.01
CA LEU A 45 -9.60 -1.28 13.02
C LEU A 45 -8.71 -2.53 13.11
N VAL A 46 -7.62 -2.53 12.39
CA VAL A 46 -6.66 -3.64 12.44
C VAL A 46 -5.97 -3.68 13.81
N GLN A 47 -5.58 -2.54 14.36
CA GLN A 47 -4.89 -2.45 15.65
C GLN A 47 -5.75 -2.95 16.81
N ILE A 48 -7.05 -2.68 16.80
CA ILE A 48 -7.96 -3.17 17.85
C ILE A 48 -8.40 -4.62 17.65
N GLY A 49 -7.95 -5.24 16.55
CA GLY A 49 -8.28 -6.64 16.26
C GLY A 49 -9.68 -6.86 15.71
N ALA A 50 -10.37 -5.80 15.30
CA ALA A 50 -11.73 -5.89 14.74
C ALA A 50 -11.74 -6.52 13.35
N LEU A 51 -10.65 -6.37 12.62
CA LEU A 51 -10.58 -6.76 11.22
C LEU A 51 -9.13 -7.12 10.87
N SER A 52 -8.93 -8.18 10.09
CA SER A 52 -7.60 -8.50 9.60
C SER A 52 -7.19 -7.55 8.48
N ALA A 53 -5.88 -7.36 8.29
CA ALA A 53 -5.36 -6.54 7.20
C ALA A 53 -5.83 -7.06 5.83
N THR A 54 -5.86 -8.38 5.65
CA THR A 54 -6.32 -8.99 4.40
C THR A 54 -7.80 -8.70 4.14
N SER A 55 -8.64 -8.83 5.14
CA SER A 55 -10.07 -8.51 5.02
C SER A 55 -10.29 -7.03 4.72
N LEU A 56 -9.53 -6.16 5.36
CA LEU A 56 -9.61 -4.71 5.14
C LEU A 56 -9.24 -4.34 3.71
N VAL A 57 -8.11 -4.82 3.22
CA VAL A 57 -7.65 -4.47 1.86
C VAL A 57 -8.58 -5.03 0.79
N THR A 58 -9.19 -6.19 1.03
CA THR A 58 -10.16 -6.77 0.12
C THR A 58 -11.43 -5.90 0.06
N ALA A 59 -11.93 -5.46 1.21
CA ALA A 59 -13.11 -4.59 1.28
C ALA A 59 -12.85 -3.24 0.61
N LEU A 60 -11.70 -2.63 0.85
CA LEU A 60 -11.31 -1.38 0.20
C LEU A 60 -11.19 -1.54 -1.31
N GLY A 61 -10.62 -2.65 -1.77
CA GLY A 61 -10.49 -2.95 -3.19
C GLY A 61 -11.84 -3.05 -3.88
N ARG A 62 -12.81 -3.71 -3.25
CA ARG A 62 -14.18 -3.79 -3.76
C ARG A 62 -14.81 -2.41 -3.90
N ARG A 63 -14.61 -1.56 -2.89
CA ARG A 63 -15.15 -0.20 -2.89
C ARG A 63 -14.58 0.65 -4.01
N LEU A 64 -13.28 0.51 -4.29
CA LEU A 64 -12.58 1.27 -5.32
C LEU A 64 -12.59 0.58 -6.69
N ASN A 65 -13.17 -0.60 -6.78
CA ASN A 65 -13.20 -1.43 -7.99
C ASN A 65 -11.78 -1.74 -8.51
N VAL A 66 -10.87 -2.03 -7.59
CA VAL A 66 -9.51 -2.49 -7.89
C VAL A 66 -9.20 -3.72 -7.05
N LYS A 67 -8.20 -4.48 -7.45
CA LYS A 67 -7.80 -5.66 -6.70
C LYS A 67 -7.05 -5.23 -5.43
N GLY A 68 -7.52 -5.69 -4.26
CA GLY A 68 -6.80 -5.55 -3.00
C GLY A 68 -5.78 -6.67 -2.85
N CYS A 69 -4.61 -6.34 -2.31
CA CYS A 69 -3.50 -7.28 -2.20
C CYS A 69 -2.78 -7.10 -0.87
N THR A 70 -2.33 -8.21 -0.28
CA THR A 70 -1.39 -8.19 0.84
C THR A 70 -0.03 -8.62 0.29
N LEU A 71 0.98 -7.77 0.47
CA LEU A 71 2.30 -8.04 -0.08
C LEU A 71 2.97 -9.21 0.65
N ARG A 72 3.72 -9.98 -0.10
CA ARG A 72 4.54 -11.10 0.38
C ARG A 72 5.75 -11.25 -0.55
N HIS A 73 6.80 -11.88 -0.07
CA HIS A 73 8.05 -12.00 -0.83
C HIS A 73 7.87 -12.65 -2.21
N GLY A 74 7.02 -13.65 -2.32
CA GLY A 74 6.79 -14.33 -3.59
C GLY A 74 6.10 -13.51 -4.67
N LEU A 75 5.50 -12.37 -4.31
CA LEU A 75 4.85 -11.48 -5.27
C LEU A 75 5.79 -10.44 -5.87
N ILE A 76 6.97 -10.24 -5.28
CA ILE A 76 7.83 -9.11 -5.61
C ILE A 76 9.09 -9.60 -6.30
N ASP A 77 9.28 -9.17 -7.54
CA ASP A 77 10.53 -9.39 -8.26
C ASP A 77 11.51 -8.29 -7.86
N PRO A 78 12.61 -8.62 -7.18
CA PRO A 78 13.58 -7.60 -6.72
C PRO A 78 14.14 -6.73 -7.85
N LYS A 79 14.28 -7.29 -9.04
CA LYS A 79 14.78 -6.56 -10.20
C LYS A 79 13.77 -5.52 -10.67
N VAL A 80 12.48 -5.83 -10.57
CA VAL A 80 11.40 -4.94 -10.98
C VAL A 80 11.13 -3.89 -9.91
N ALA A 81 11.24 -4.26 -8.63
CA ALA A 81 10.96 -3.35 -7.51
C ALA A 81 11.78 -2.06 -7.61
N ASN A 82 13.00 -2.13 -8.12
CA ASN A 82 13.90 -0.98 -8.24
C ASN A 82 13.76 -0.21 -9.56
N CYS A 83 12.82 -0.56 -10.44
CA CYS A 83 12.59 0.19 -11.68
C CYS A 83 11.98 1.57 -11.41
N VAL A 84 11.36 1.76 -10.24
CA VAL A 84 10.94 3.07 -9.74
C VAL A 84 11.95 3.48 -8.67
N PRO A 85 12.61 4.64 -8.80
CA PRO A 85 13.59 5.07 -7.82
C PRO A 85 12.99 5.15 -6.41
N LYS A 86 13.79 4.87 -5.40
CA LYS A 86 13.34 4.83 -4.00
C LYS A 86 12.63 6.12 -3.59
N ASP A 87 13.20 7.27 -3.94
CA ASP A 87 12.62 8.57 -3.59
C ASP A 87 11.22 8.74 -4.17
N GLU A 88 11.06 8.37 -5.44
CA GLU A 88 9.77 8.44 -6.12
C GLU A 88 8.78 7.43 -5.54
N ALA A 89 9.24 6.21 -5.26
CA ALA A 89 8.39 5.17 -4.69
C ALA A 89 7.85 5.58 -3.33
N GLU A 90 8.67 6.16 -2.49
CA GLU A 90 8.25 6.64 -1.17
C GLU A 90 7.31 7.83 -1.28
N ARG A 91 7.62 8.78 -2.16
CA ARG A 91 6.80 9.96 -2.37
C ARG A 91 5.41 9.62 -2.93
N LEU A 92 5.38 8.74 -3.91
CA LEU A 92 4.15 8.31 -4.57
C LEU A 92 3.40 7.22 -3.81
N LYS A 93 4.03 6.61 -2.81
CA LYS A 93 3.50 5.48 -2.03
C LYS A 93 3.17 4.31 -2.93
N VAL A 94 4.18 3.82 -3.63
CA VAL A 94 4.07 2.72 -4.59
C VAL A 94 5.23 1.74 -4.44
N LEU A 95 5.03 0.52 -4.93
CA LEU A 95 6.10 -0.47 -5.06
C LEU A 95 5.82 -1.31 -6.30
N ALA A 96 6.75 -1.30 -7.25
CA ALA A 96 6.64 -2.14 -8.44
C ALA A 96 6.82 -3.61 -8.02
N LEU A 97 5.90 -4.48 -8.44
CA LEU A 97 5.89 -5.87 -8.01
C LEU A 97 6.49 -6.82 -9.05
N PHE A 98 5.93 -6.81 -10.23
CA PHE A 98 6.41 -7.67 -11.32
C PHE A 98 5.95 -7.09 -12.67
N ARG A 99 6.60 -7.55 -13.73
CA ARG A 99 6.31 -7.12 -15.08
C ARG A 99 6.02 -8.32 -15.96
N VAL A 100 4.94 -8.23 -16.74
CA VAL A 100 4.60 -9.19 -17.77
C VAL A 100 4.49 -8.43 -19.09
N LYS A 101 5.44 -8.65 -20.01
CA LYS A 101 5.55 -7.87 -21.26
C LYS A 101 5.65 -6.37 -20.95
N ASP A 102 4.72 -5.56 -21.44
CA ASP A 102 4.71 -4.12 -21.24
C ASP A 102 3.82 -3.70 -20.05
N GLU A 103 3.28 -4.65 -19.33
CA GLU A 103 2.39 -4.40 -18.20
C GLU A 103 3.13 -4.56 -16.88
N LEU A 104 3.22 -3.47 -16.13
CA LEU A 104 3.84 -3.44 -14.81
C LEU A 104 2.77 -3.42 -13.73
N THR A 105 2.76 -4.42 -12.86
CA THR A 105 1.86 -4.45 -11.71
C THR A 105 2.52 -3.70 -10.56
N VAL A 106 1.84 -2.70 -10.05
CA VAL A 106 2.35 -1.79 -9.01
C VAL A 106 1.42 -1.78 -7.82
N ALA A 107 1.97 -2.03 -6.63
CA ALA A 107 1.24 -1.87 -5.37
C ALA A 107 1.14 -0.38 -5.05
N MET A 108 -0.07 0.09 -4.76
CA MET A 108 -0.35 1.51 -4.52
C MET A 108 -1.30 1.68 -3.35
N VAL A 109 -1.07 2.69 -2.55
CA VAL A 109 -1.99 3.09 -1.49
C VAL A 109 -3.20 3.84 -2.07
N GLU A 110 -2.96 4.60 -3.14
CA GLU A 110 -3.98 5.36 -3.86
C GLU A 110 -4.03 4.94 -5.33
N PRO A 111 -4.64 3.77 -5.63
CA PRO A 111 -4.59 3.19 -6.98
C PRO A 111 -5.37 3.96 -8.04
N GLN A 112 -6.17 4.95 -7.64
CA GLN A 112 -6.95 5.78 -8.56
C GLN A 112 -6.35 7.16 -8.77
N SER A 113 -5.16 7.43 -8.22
CA SER A 113 -4.48 8.72 -8.40
C SER A 113 -3.92 8.83 -9.82
N LEU A 114 -4.57 9.62 -10.67
CA LEU A 114 -4.13 9.83 -12.06
C LEU A 114 -2.72 10.43 -12.15
N PRO A 115 -2.36 11.45 -11.34
CA PRO A 115 -1.00 11.98 -11.39
C PRO A 115 0.06 10.93 -11.07
N THR A 116 -0.21 10.03 -10.11
CA THR A 116 0.70 8.94 -9.76
C THR A 116 0.84 7.96 -10.90
N LEU A 117 -0.28 7.55 -11.51
CA LEU A 117 -0.27 6.62 -12.65
C LEU A 117 0.50 7.20 -13.84
N ASP A 118 0.27 8.48 -14.15
CA ASP A 118 0.97 9.15 -15.24
C ASP A 118 2.47 9.24 -14.98
N ARG A 119 2.85 9.56 -13.74
CA ARG A 119 4.26 9.62 -13.36
C ARG A 119 4.93 8.24 -13.50
N LEU A 120 4.26 7.18 -13.07
CA LEU A 120 4.77 5.82 -13.19
C LEU A 120 4.96 5.41 -14.65
N ARG A 121 4.01 5.74 -15.52
CA ARG A 121 4.16 5.50 -16.96
C ARG A 121 5.37 6.22 -17.54
N GLY A 122 5.57 7.47 -17.13
CA GLY A 122 6.72 8.26 -17.57
C GLY A 122 8.05 7.69 -17.09
N LEU A 123 8.10 7.18 -15.86
CA LEU A 123 9.33 6.62 -15.28
C LEU A 123 9.68 5.25 -15.85
N THR A 124 8.70 4.43 -16.18
CA THR A 124 8.91 3.02 -16.53
C THR A 124 8.69 2.71 -18.01
N GLY A 125 7.94 3.54 -18.71
CA GLY A 125 7.54 3.26 -20.09
C GLY A 125 6.55 2.10 -20.23
N CYS A 126 5.98 1.65 -19.14
CA CYS A 126 5.08 0.50 -19.10
C CYS A 126 3.63 0.93 -18.90
N THR A 127 2.69 0.06 -19.32
CA THR A 127 1.30 0.17 -18.89
C THR A 127 1.22 -0.21 -17.41
N ILE A 128 0.57 0.61 -16.60
CA ILE A 128 0.52 0.40 -15.15
C ILE A 128 -0.78 -0.34 -14.79
N ARG A 129 -0.62 -1.43 -14.05
CA ARG A 129 -1.73 -2.17 -13.48
C ARG A 129 -1.70 -2.00 -11.97
N PRO A 130 -2.54 -1.11 -11.40
CA PRO A 130 -2.51 -0.86 -9.97
C PRO A 130 -3.19 -1.98 -9.18
N VAL A 131 -2.62 -2.30 -8.03
CA VAL A 131 -3.27 -3.12 -7.00
C VAL A 131 -3.24 -2.33 -5.70
N LEU A 132 -4.31 -2.43 -4.92
CA LEU A 132 -4.42 -1.70 -3.66
C LEU A 132 -3.70 -2.45 -2.55
N VAL A 133 -2.88 -1.74 -1.79
CA VAL A 133 -2.24 -2.26 -0.58
C VAL A 133 -2.43 -1.27 0.57
N LEU A 134 -2.33 -1.77 1.79
CA LEU A 134 -2.37 -0.92 2.97
C LEU A 134 -1.03 -0.21 3.14
N GLU A 135 -1.06 1.01 3.66
CA GLU A 135 0.12 1.85 3.80
C GLU A 135 1.21 1.19 4.66
N GLU A 136 0.84 0.58 5.77
CA GLU A 136 1.77 -0.12 6.66
C GLU A 136 2.45 -1.30 5.95
N ASN A 137 1.67 -2.06 5.20
CA ASN A 137 2.16 -3.20 4.43
C ASN A 137 3.13 -2.73 3.34
N LEU A 138 2.78 -1.65 2.63
CA LEU A 138 3.63 -1.07 1.62
C LEU A 138 4.97 -0.60 2.21
N GLY A 139 4.93 0.15 3.30
CA GLY A 139 6.12 0.68 3.96
C GLY A 139 7.08 -0.41 4.40
N GLU A 140 6.55 -1.51 4.94
CA GLU A 140 7.35 -2.66 5.34
C GLU A 140 8.13 -3.25 4.16
N TYR A 141 7.47 -3.43 3.02
CA TYR A 141 8.10 -4.03 1.85
C TYR A 141 8.96 -3.04 1.07
N GLN A 142 8.63 -1.76 1.09
CA GLN A 142 9.53 -0.73 0.54
C GLN A 142 10.88 -0.76 1.27
N ALA A 143 10.87 -0.86 2.59
CA ALA A 143 12.09 -0.93 3.39
C ALA A 143 12.94 -2.16 3.05
N LYS A 144 12.29 -3.27 2.69
CA LYS A 144 12.98 -4.53 2.37
C LYS A 144 13.53 -4.59 0.95
N TYR A 145 12.83 -4.00 -0.02
CA TYR A 145 13.14 -4.15 -1.44
C TYR A 145 13.75 -2.92 -2.09
N LEU A 146 13.48 -1.73 -1.56
CA LEU A 146 14.05 -0.49 -2.10
C LEU A 146 15.30 -0.13 -1.31
N ALA A 147 16.45 -0.46 -1.88
CA ALA A 147 17.73 -0.12 -1.26
C ALA A 147 18.16 1.26 -1.74
N ALA A 148 18.74 2.07 -0.85
CA ALA A 148 19.50 3.23 -1.27
C ALA A 148 20.72 2.75 -2.05
N GLU A 149 21.19 3.52 -3.05
CA GLU A 149 22.37 3.15 -3.84
C GLU A 149 23.56 2.76 -2.95
N GLU A 150 23.76 3.48 -1.88
CA GLU A 150 24.82 3.22 -0.92
C GLU A 150 24.74 1.81 -0.32
N ASN A 151 23.51 1.35 -0.02
CA ASN A 151 23.28 0.03 0.55
C ASN A 151 23.50 -1.07 -0.49
N VAL A 152 23.16 -0.82 -1.76
CA VAL A 152 23.42 -1.76 -2.85
C VAL A 152 24.91 -1.93 -3.04
N ASP A 153 25.67 -0.83 -3.08
CA ASP A 153 27.12 -0.85 -3.24
C ASP A 153 27.80 -1.56 -2.06
N ALA A 154 27.35 -1.28 -0.84
CA ALA A 154 27.85 -1.96 0.36
C ALA A 154 27.56 -3.45 0.33
N PHE A 155 26.37 -3.85 -0.13
CA PHE A 155 25.98 -5.24 -0.26
C PHE A 155 26.82 -5.96 -1.32
N LEU A 156 27.01 -5.34 -2.48
CA LEU A 156 27.85 -5.90 -3.55
C LEU A 156 29.31 -6.02 -3.11
N ALA A 157 29.83 -5.03 -2.41
CA ALA A 157 31.17 -5.07 -1.84
C ALA A 157 31.33 -6.22 -0.84
N SER A 158 30.29 -6.46 -0.03
CA SER A 158 30.24 -7.56 0.93
C SER A 158 30.30 -8.93 0.24
N ILE A 159 29.58 -9.08 -0.89
CA ILE A 159 29.60 -10.32 -1.67
C ILE A 159 30.99 -10.56 -2.29
N GLU A 160 31.62 -9.53 -2.82
CA GLU A 160 32.95 -9.63 -3.42
C GLU A 160 34.01 -9.99 -2.40
N GLN A 161 33.86 -9.52 -1.15
CA GLN A 161 34.81 -9.83 -0.07
C GLN A 161 34.62 -11.22 0.54
N SER A 162 33.51 -11.88 0.29
CA SER A 162 33.25 -13.20 0.85
C SER A 162 33.81 -14.36 0.04
N ASP A 163 34.57 -14.06 -0.99
CA ASP A 163 35.34 -15.05 -1.76
C ASP A 163 36.74 -15.20 -1.12
#